data_3ec10a56dd565b34f21b67d448712f36
#
_entry.id   3ec10a56dd565b34f21b67d448712f36
#
_cell.length_a   1.000
_cell.length_b   1.000
_cell.length_c   1.000
_cell.angle_alpha   90.00
_cell.angle_beta   90.00
_cell.angle_gamma   90.00
#
_symmetry.space_group_name_H-M   'P 1'
#
loop_
_entity.id
_entity.type
_entity.pdbx_description
1 polymer ?
#
loop_
_entity_poly.entity_id
_entity_poly.type
_entity_poly.pdbx_seq_one_letter_code
_entity_poly.pdbx_strand_id
1 'polypeptide(L)'
;MSKLEVKAENHKIFVFKKIFEFDSAKQQAEKKKVNAFGMLAKFNFLKRPTEETVHLKNHILRYEPFWFVSSERNLNYDCVVTYSIPVHNSHAKQIQVYEDPEQKNYPITRQQDKGKIELQMKEVCSRKIEFSNYFDGLQRELKSSHLAEYIRKFELSEVDKVEVDNVLQPLLSLDSITSIVRSELQNQKVHATNIIEDSEEITQLYLYFRPVYAFEYIWSNADKVGVIEVDGLTGEVIEQGSWFRNTFDQAFTKENLVELSAELASTVVPGGGTLVKVASKAIPL
;
A
#
# COMPACT_ATOMS: atom_id res chain seq x y z
N MET A 1 13.99 19.11 2.84
CA MET A 1 13.17 17.88 2.70
C MET A 1 12.39 18.02 1.42
N SER A 2 12.62 17.16 0.44
CA SER A 2 11.82 17.08 -0.78
C SER A 2 10.37 16.77 -0.40
N LYS A 3 9.42 17.44 -1.03
CA LYS A 3 8.00 17.19 -0.82
C LYS A 3 7.64 16.04 -1.76
N LEU A 4 7.12 14.94 -1.20
CA LEU A 4 6.61 13.86 -2.03
C LEU A 4 5.37 14.37 -2.77
N GLU A 5 5.44 14.43 -4.09
CA GLU A 5 4.37 14.97 -4.92
C GLU A 5 3.49 13.84 -5.48
N VAL A 6 2.18 14.05 -5.39
CA VAL A 6 1.18 13.20 -6.05
C VAL A 6 0.49 14.05 -7.10
N LYS A 7 0.64 13.70 -8.37
CA LYS A 7 -0.08 14.38 -9.44
C LYS A 7 -1.52 13.85 -9.53
N ALA A 8 -2.48 14.73 -9.81
CA ALA A 8 -3.89 14.35 -9.89
C ALA A 8 -4.14 13.23 -10.91
N GLU A 9 -3.42 13.22 -12.02
CA GLU A 9 -3.50 12.21 -13.08
C GLU A 9 -3.05 10.80 -12.63
N ASN A 10 -2.26 10.73 -11.54
CA ASN A 10 -1.75 9.49 -10.97
C ASN A 10 -2.73 8.85 -9.97
N HIS A 11 -3.85 9.52 -9.68
CA HIS A 11 -4.87 9.05 -8.76
C HIS A 11 -6.07 8.49 -9.51
N LYS A 12 -6.47 7.24 -9.20
CA LYS A 12 -7.61 6.56 -9.82
C LYS A 12 -8.41 5.76 -8.80
N ILE A 13 -9.70 5.62 -9.06
CA ILE A 13 -10.61 4.81 -8.26
C ILE A 13 -11.16 3.68 -9.11
N PHE A 14 -11.18 2.47 -8.58
CA PHE A 14 -11.67 1.28 -9.25
C PHE A 14 -12.68 0.54 -8.38
N VAL A 15 -13.73 0.04 -9.02
CA VAL A 15 -14.73 -0.81 -8.37
C VAL A 15 -14.77 -2.17 -9.08
N PHE A 16 -14.65 -3.25 -8.31
CA PHE A 16 -14.78 -4.61 -8.83
C PHE A 16 -16.24 -4.97 -9.08
N LYS A 17 -16.50 -5.67 -10.18
CA LYS A 17 -17.81 -6.26 -10.45
C LYS A 17 -18.02 -7.45 -9.54
N LYS A 18 -19.19 -7.52 -8.93
CA LYS A 18 -19.60 -8.66 -8.10
C LYS A 18 -19.74 -9.91 -8.96
N ILE A 19 -19.15 -11.03 -8.51
CA ILE A 19 -19.19 -12.31 -9.19
C ILE A 19 -20.16 -13.28 -8.49
N PHE A 20 -20.05 -13.37 -7.15
CA PHE A 20 -20.91 -14.23 -6.37
C PHE A 20 -22.29 -13.64 -6.16
N GLU A 21 -23.32 -14.41 -6.51
CA GLU A 21 -24.68 -14.05 -6.16
C GLU A 21 -24.97 -14.27 -4.68
N PHE A 22 -25.92 -13.50 -4.16
CA PHE A 22 -26.29 -13.50 -2.75
C PHE A 22 -26.61 -14.91 -2.20
N ASP A 23 -27.41 -15.71 -2.90
CA ASP A 23 -27.79 -17.04 -2.45
C ASP A 23 -26.59 -17.99 -2.33
N SER A 24 -25.64 -17.88 -3.25
CA SER A 24 -24.39 -18.65 -3.20
C SER A 24 -23.53 -18.23 -2.01
N ALA A 25 -23.37 -16.94 -1.78
CA ALA A 25 -22.64 -16.40 -0.63
C ALA A 25 -23.29 -16.80 0.69
N LYS A 26 -24.63 -16.71 0.78
CA LYS A 26 -25.40 -17.15 1.94
C LYS A 26 -25.20 -18.62 2.26
N GLN A 27 -25.24 -19.49 1.24
CA GLN A 27 -24.97 -20.93 1.46
C GLN A 27 -23.58 -21.20 2.01
N GLN A 28 -22.56 -20.46 1.56
CA GLN A 28 -21.21 -20.57 2.10
C GLN A 28 -21.15 -20.12 3.55
N ALA A 29 -21.80 -19.00 3.89
CA ALA A 29 -21.87 -18.48 5.25
C ALA A 29 -22.63 -19.44 6.19
N GLU A 30 -23.77 -19.98 5.76
CA GLU A 30 -24.57 -20.94 6.54
C GLU A 30 -23.75 -22.18 6.93
N LYS A 31 -22.94 -22.73 6.04
CA LYS A 31 -22.05 -23.88 6.34
C LYS A 31 -21.04 -23.57 7.45
N LYS A 32 -20.80 -22.31 7.75
CA LYS A 32 -19.79 -21.85 8.70
C LYS A 32 -20.35 -21.04 9.87
N LYS A 33 -21.67 -20.87 9.96
CA LYS A 33 -22.32 -19.98 10.92
C LYS A 33 -21.94 -20.24 12.40
N VAL A 34 -21.72 -21.48 12.76
CA VAL A 34 -21.27 -21.86 14.11
C VAL A 34 -19.87 -21.31 14.43
N ASN A 35 -19.04 -21.06 13.43
CA ASN A 35 -17.68 -20.51 13.58
C ASN A 35 -17.69 -19.01 13.85
N ALA A 36 -18.81 -18.30 13.61
CA ALA A 36 -18.96 -16.87 13.82
C ALA A 36 -18.66 -16.40 15.26
N PHE A 37 -18.71 -17.33 16.23
CA PHE A 37 -18.56 -17.02 17.66
C PHE A 37 -17.14 -17.30 18.19
N GLY A 38 -16.23 -17.72 17.32
CA GLY A 38 -14.84 -17.99 17.63
C GLY A 38 -14.59 -19.35 18.30
N MET A 39 -13.32 -19.70 18.38
CA MET A 39 -12.91 -21.03 18.83
C MET A 39 -13.25 -21.28 20.31
N LEU A 40 -13.13 -20.27 21.16
CA LEU A 40 -13.43 -20.38 22.60
C LEU A 40 -14.90 -20.74 22.88
N ALA A 41 -15.83 -20.29 22.05
CA ALA A 41 -17.24 -20.63 22.20
C ALA A 41 -17.51 -22.12 21.98
N LYS A 42 -16.70 -22.82 21.18
CA LYS A 42 -16.81 -24.26 20.88
C LYS A 42 -16.37 -25.15 22.04
N PHE A 43 -15.51 -24.65 22.93
CA PHE A 43 -15.00 -25.41 24.09
C PHE A 43 -15.94 -25.40 25.30
N ASN A 44 -17.01 -24.61 25.28
CA ASN A 44 -17.98 -24.59 26.36
C ASN A 44 -18.98 -25.77 26.21
N PHE A 45 -18.70 -26.90 26.82
CA PHE A 45 -19.50 -28.11 26.72
C PHE A 45 -20.98 -27.96 27.08
N LEU A 46 -21.30 -27.01 27.97
CA LEU A 46 -22.69 -26.81 28.47
C LEU A 46 -23.49 -25.84 27.60
N LYS A 47 -22.83 -24.92 26.91
CA LYS A 47 -23.47 -23.91 26.06
C LYS A 47 -22.59 -23.64 24.82
N ARG A 48 -22.49 -24.59 23.91
CA ARG A 48 -21.81 -24.40 22.62
C ARG A 48 -22.79 -23.93 21.54
N PRO A 49 -22.38 -23.11 20.58
CA PRO A 49 -23.20 -22.81 19.41
C PRO A 49 -23.43 -24.08 18.59
N THR A 50 -24.66 -24.29 18.15
CA THR A 50 -25.07 -25.40 17.28
C THR A 50 -25.84 -24.85 16.08
N GLU A 51 -26.02 -25.69 15.05
CA GLU A 51 -26.82 -25.33 13.86
C GLU A 51 -28.23 -24.86 14.22
N GLU A 52 -28.83 -25.43 15.30
CA GLU A 52 -30.18 -25.13 15.78
C GLU A 52 -30.27 -23.88 16.61
N THR A 53 -29.18 -23.44 17.24
CA THR A 53 -29.14 -22.28 18.12
C THR A 53 -28.56 -21.04 17.49
N VAL A 54 -28.05 -21.16 16.26
CA VAL A 54 -27.44 -20.05 15.50
C VAL A 54 -28.31 -19.71 14.31
N HIS A 55 -28.87 -18.51 14.29
CA HIS A 55 -29.79 -18.02 13.28
C HIS A 55 -29.26 -16.76 12.60
N LEU A 56 -29.50 -16.66 11.29
CA LEU A 56 -29.20 -15.43 10.54
C LEU A 56 -30.10 -14.29 11.05
N LYS A 57 -29.48 -13.19 11.45
CA LYS A 57 -30.17 -11.99 11.96
C LYS A 57 -30.23 -10.91 10.87
N ASN A 58 -29.12 -10.67 10.20
CA ASN A 58 -29.00 -9.62 9.19
C ASN A 58 -27.94 -9.99 8.14
N HIS A 59 -27.94 -9.31 7.02
CA HIS A 59 -26.91 -9.42 6.01
C HIS A 59 -26.74 -8.10 5.27
N ILE A 60 -25.54 -7.90 4.73
CA ILE A 60 -25.21 -6.72 3.93
C ILE A 60 -24.18 -7.08 2.88
N LEU A 61 -24.32 -6.52 1.68
CA LEU A 61 -23.24 -6.42 0.71
C LEU A 61 -22.59 -5.06 0.92
N ARG A 62 -21.28 -5.05 1.12
CA ARG A 62 -20.48 -3.84 1.28
C ARG A 62 -19.29 -3.85 0.34
N TYR A 63 -18.74 -2.68 0.09
CA TYR A 63 -17.53 -2.51 -0.70
C TYR A 63 -16.37 -2.07 0.20
N GLU A 64 -15.31 -2.87 0.23
CA GLU A 64 -14.14 -2.68 1.09
C GLU A 64 -12.97 -2.08 0.31
N PRO A 65 -12.33 -1.03 0.87
CA PRO A 65 -11.23 -0.37 0.20
C PRO A 65 -9.92 -1.12 0.36
N PHE A 66 -9.07 -1.06 -0.68
CA PHE A 66 -7.63 -1.29 -0.56
C PHE A 66 -6.87 -0.38 -1.52
N TRP A 67 -5.64 -0.06 -1.15
CA TRP A 67 -4.78 0.83 -1.91
C TRP A 67 -3.74 0.06 -2.72
N PHE A 68 -3.41 0.59 -3.88
CA PHE A 68 -2.16 0.32 -4.58
C PHE A 68 -1.38 1.62 -4.69
N VAL A 69 -0.10 1.57 -4.40
CA VAL A 69 0.80 2.70 -4.59
C VAL A 69 2.04 2.24 -5.33
N SER A 70 2.47 3.05 -6.30
CA SER A 70 3.77 2.95 -6.94
C SER A 70 4.47 4.30 -6.83
N SER A 71 5.76 4.27 -6.57
CA SER A 71 6.55 5.46 -6.29
C SER A 71 7.99 5.27 -6.72
N GLU A 72 8.68 6.38 -6.94
CA GLU A 72 10.09 6.39 -7.30
C GLU A 72 10.84 7.53 -6.61
N ARG A 73 12.14 7.30 -6.39
CA ARG A 73 13.09 8.31 -5.94
C ARG A 73 14.26 8.33 -6.90
N ASN A 74 14.52 9.48 -7.47
CA ASN A 74 15.63 9.71 -8.40
C ASN A 74 16.73 10.51 -7.68
N LEU A 75 17.94 9.98 -7.71
CA LEU A 75 19.10 10.52 -7.02
C LEU A 75 20.23 10.73 -8.03
N ASN A 76 20.76 11.96 -8.07
CA ASN A 76 22.03 12.27 -8.69
C ASN A 76 23.00 12.69 -7.59
N TYR A 77 24.14 12.02 -7.49
CA TYR A 77 25.08 12.23 -6.40
C TYR A 77 26.52 11.94 -6.83
N ASP A 78 27.47 12.38 -6.04
CA ASP A 78 28.86 12.00 -6.24
C ASP A 78 29.44 11.28 -5.00
N CYS A 79 30.45 10.46 -5.26
CA CYS A 79 31.21 9.75 -4.24
C CYS A 79 32.69 9.99 -4.46
N VAL A 80 33.46 10.21 -3.40
CA VAL A 80 34.90 10.16 -3.45
C VAL A 80 35.36 8.77 -3.04
N VAL A 81 35.98 8.08 -3.99
CA VAL A 81 36.42 6.68 -3.86
C VAL A 81 37.92 6.57 -4.11
N THR A 82 38.60 5.72 -3.34
CA THR A 82 40.02 5.43 -3.55
C THR A 82 40.16 4.18 -4.42
N TYR A 83 40.68 4.35 -5.61
CA TYR A 83 41.03 3.26 -6.53
C TYR A 83 42.45 2.78 -6.31
N SER A 84 42.64 1.47 -6.15
CA SER A 84 43.93 0.83 -6.07
C SER A 84 44.28 0.23 -7.42
N ILE A 85 45.24 0.85 -8.11
CA ILE A 85 45.65 0.46 -9.48
C ILE A 85 46.98 -0.29 -9.40
N PRO A 86 47.06 -1.55 -9.90
CA PRO A 86 48.31 -2.31 -9.92
C PRO A 86 49.32 -1.73 -10.89
N VAL A 87 50.58 -1.71 -10.49
CA VAL A 87 51.72 -1.31 -11.32
C VAL A 87 52.58 -2.52 -11.66
N HIS A 88 52.51 -2.94 -12.90
CA HIS A 88 53.17 -4.18 -13.36
C HIS A 88 54.67 -4.04 -13.65
N ASN A 89 55.13 -2.82 -14.03
CA ASN A 89 56.52 -2.59 -14.30
C ASN A 89 57.33 -2.49 -13.00
N SER A 90 58.22 -3.45 -12.78
CA SER A 90 59.07 -3.49 -11.56
C SER A 90 60.05 -2.33 -11.45
N HIS A 91 60.37 -1.68 -12.57
CA HIS A 91 61.35 -0.57 -12.67
C HIS A 91 60.66 0.81 -12.58
N ALA A 92 59.31 0.89 -12.62
CA ALA A 92 58.63 2.16 -12.47
C ALA A 92 58.87 2.77 -11.10
N LYS A 93 59.25 4.03 -11.01
CA LYS A 93 59.45 4.79 -9.77
C LYS A 93 58.22 5.56 -9.35
N GLN A 94 57.41 6.04 -10.30
CA GLN A 94 56.19 6.82 -10.12
C GLN A 94 55.28 6.64 -11.32
N ILE A 95 54.02 6.97 -11.17
CA ILE A 95 53.04 7.01 -12.25
C ILE A 95 52.57 8.45 -12.42
N GLN A 96 52.34 8.85 -13.65
CA GLN A 96 51.64 10.08 -14.04
C GLN A 96 50.45 9.70 -14.91
N VAL A 97 49.35 10.43 -14.77
CA VAL A 97 48.21 10.26 -15.67
C VAL A 97 48.56 10.95 -17.01
N TYR A 98 48.46 10.21 -18.11
CA TYR A 98 48.72 10.76 -19.43
C TYR A 98 47.70 11.87 -19.73
N GLU A 99 48.15 13.00 -20.27
CA GLU A 99 47.36 14.20 -20.56
C GLU A 99 46.81 14.93 -19.32
N ASP A 100 47.30 14.65 -18.13
CA ASP A 100 47.00 15.47 -16.96
C ASP A 100 47.71 16.83 -17.05
N PRO A 101 46.97 17.97 -17.13
CA PRO A 101 47.57 19.31 -17.19
C PRO A 101 48.49 19.61 -16.01
N GLU A 102 48.21 19.07 -14.86
CA GLU A 102 48.95 19.29 -13.61
C GLU A 102 50.17 18.37 -13.48
N GLN A 103 50.33 17.37 -14.35
CA GLN A 103 51.41 16.35 -14.34
C GLN A 103 51.65 15.79 -12.94
N LYS A 104 50.59 15.50 -12.23
CA LYS A 104 50.64 15.05 -10.85
C LYS A 104 51.33 13.68 -10.75
N ASN A 105 52.29 13.59 -9.81
CA ASN A 105 53.05 12.35 -9.57
C ASN A 105 52.34 11.51 -8.47
N TYR A 106 52.11 10.25 -8.80
CA TYR A 106 51.53 9.28 -7.87
C TYR A 106 52.62 8.29 -7.41
N PRO A 107 52.98 8.28 -6.13
CA PRO A 107 54.01 7.38 -5.60
C PRO A 107 53.51 5.95 -5.63
N ILE A 108 54.39 5.01 -5.96
CA ILE A 108 54.11 3.59 -6.01
C ILE A 108 54.38 2.97 -4.62
N THR A 109 53.33 2.43 -4.00
CA THR A 109 53.47 1.58 -2.83
C THR A 109 53.80 0.15 -3.25
N ARG A 110 54.92 -0.43 -2.75
CA ARG A 110 55.32 -1.79 -3.09
C ARG A 110 55.23 -2.71 -1.85
N GLN A 111 54.62 -3.86 -2.06
CA GLN A 111 54.65 -4.97 -1.10
C GLN A 111 55.18 -6.21 -1.84
N GLN A 112 56.35 -6.70 -1.43
CA GLN A 112 57.09 -7.69 -2.17
C GLN A 112 57.32 -7.20 -3.62
N ASP A 113 57.02 -8.01 -4.62
CA ASP A 113 57.19 -7.63 -6.06
C ASP A 113 55.97 -6.94 -6.66
N LYS A 114 54.90 -6.67 -5.87
CA LYS A 114 53.66 -6.05 -6.35
C LYS A 114 53.64 -4.56 -6.02
N GLY A 115 53.61 -3.73 -7.04
CA GLY A 115 53.42 -2.28 -6.93
C GLY A 115 51.98 -1.89 -7.12
N LYS A 116 51.51 -0.88 -6.39
CA LYS A 116 50.22 -0.24 -6.60
C LYS A 116 50.31 1.27 -6.38
N ILE A 117 49.41 2.00 -7.01
CA ILE A 117 49.09 3.39 -6.67
C ILE A 117 47.67 3.50 -6.15
N GLU A 118 47.42 4.50 -5.33
CA GLU A 118 46.06 4.82 -4.85
C GLU A 118 45.65 6.19 -5.40
N LEU A 119 44.50 6.20 -6.10
CA LEU A 119 43.94 7.42 -6.68
C LEU A 119 42.60 7.71 -6.02
N GLN A 120 42.46 8.91 -5.47
CA GLN A 120 41.15 9.40 -5.10
C GLN A 120 40.46 9.94 -6.34
N MET A 121 39.31 9.38 -6.65
CA MET A 121 38.51 9.75 -7.82
C MET A 121 37.10 10.08 -7.38
N LYS A 122 36.47 10.95 -8.17
CA LYS A 122 35.08 11.32 -7.99
C LYS A 122 34.23 10.50 -8.97
N GLU A 123 33.39 9.64 -8.41
CA GLU A 123 32.33 8.96 -9.18
C GLU A 123 31.10 9.86 -9.25
N VAL A 124 30.56 10.05 -10.45
CA VAL A 124 29.28 10.73 -10.68
C VAL A 124 28.24 9.66 -10.92
N CYS A 125 27.27 9.60 -10.02
CA CYS A 125 26.31 8.51 -9.91
C CYS A 125 24.87 8.99 -10.13
N SER A 126 24.07 8.15 -10.76
CA SER A 126 22.62 8.28 -10.84
C SER A 126 21.97 6.99 -10.38
N ARG A 127 20.97 7.08 -9.52
CA ARG A 127 20.24 5.91 -9.00
C ARG A 127 18.77 6.17 -8.98
N LYS A 128 17.99 5.22 -9.51
CA LYS A 128 16.54 5.16 -9.38
C LYS A 128 16.19 4.10 -8.35
N ILE A 129 15.34 4.44 -7.38
CA ILE A 129 14.79 3.56 -6.37
C ILE A 129 13.29 3.50 -6.60
N GLU A 130 12.74 2.29 -6.73
CA GLU A 130 11.32 2.08 -6.97
C GLU A 130 10.70 1.32 -5.80
N PHE A 131 9.47 1.67 -5.45
CA PHE A 131 8.68 0.97 -4.47
C PHE A 131 7.25 0.85 -4.97
N SER A 132 6.66 -0.35 -4.86
CA SER A 132 5.25 -0.56 -5.13
C SER A 132 4.67 -1.58 -4.16
N ASN A 133 3.46 -1.32 -3.64
CA ASN A 133 2.81 -2.24 -2.72
C ASN A 133 1.29 -2.05 -2.71
N TYR A 134 0.58 -3.09 -2.21
CA TYR A 134 -0.84 -3.06 -1.90
C TYR A 134 -1.04 -3.01 -0.40
N PHE A 135 -2.03 -2.21 0.04
CA PHE A 135 -2.36 -2.04 1.45
C PHE A 135 -3.86 -2.22 1.66
N ASP A 136 -4.25 -3.05 2.63
CA ASP A 136 -5.64 -3.13 3.04
C ASP A 136 -6.10 -1.79 3.63
N GLY A 137 -7.11 -1.18 3.02
CA GLY A 137 -7.64 0.10 3.48
C GLY A 137 -8.25 0.06 4.88
N LEU A 138 -8.59 -1.12 5.37
CA LEU A 138 -9.16 -1.35 6.69
C LEU A 138 -8.11 -1.75 7.75
N GLN A 139 -6.82 -1.67 7.40
CA GLN A 139 -5.67 -1.96 8.28
C GLN A 139 -5.67 -3.38 8.86
N ARG A 140 -6.21 -4.37 8.12
CA ARG A 140 -6.13 -5.79 8.50
C ARG A 140 -4.79 -6.38 8.00
N GLU A 141 -4.40 -7.50 8.57
CA GLU A 141 -3.21 -8.26 8.15
C GLU A 141 -3.49 -9.06 6.85
N LEU A 142 -3.80 -8.36 5.74
CA LEU A 142 -3.93 -8.97 4.44
C LEU A 142 -2.60 -8.91 3.68
N LYS A 143 -2.25 -10.04 3.04
CA LYS A 143 -1.03 -10.10 2.23
C LYS A 143 -1.21 -9.31 0.95
N SER A 144 -0.25 -8.44 0.64
CA SER A 144 -0.21 -7.66 -0.60
C SER A 144 -0.40 -8.54 -1.86
N SER A 145 0.16 -9.75 -1.86
CA SER A 145 -0.01 -10.70 -2.97
C SER A 145 -1.46 -11.12 -3.22
N HIS A 146 -2.30 -11.22 -2.18
CA HIS A 146 -3.73 -11.54 -2.33
C HIS A 146 -4.47 -10.38 -2.98
N LEU A 147 -4.16 -9.14 -2.59
CA LEU A 147 -4.76 -7.94 -3.18
C LEU A 147 -4.36 -7.78 -4.66
N ALA A 148 -3.10 -8.03 -4.99
CA ALA A 148 -2.61 -8.06 -6.37
C ALA A 148 -3.35 -9.11 -7.24
N GLU A 149 -3.68 -10.24 -6.65
CA GLU A 149 -4.35 -11.34 -7.34
C GLU A 149 -5.78 -10.97 -7.76
N TYR A 150 -6.50 -10.16 -6.96
CA TYR A 150 -7.82 -9.66 -7.34
C TYR A 150 -7.77 -8.88 -8.65
N ILE A 151 -6.84 -7.94 -8.78
CA ILE A 151 -6.71 -7.10 -9.97
C ILE A 151 -6.40 -7.94 -11.22
N ARG A 152 -5.62 -9.01 -11.07
CA ARG A 152 -5.27 -9.90 -12.18
C ARG A 152 -6.43 -10.78 -12.63
N LYS A 153 -7.31 -11.21 -11.69
CA LYS A 153 -8.31 -12.25 -11.95
C LYS A 153 -9.70 -11.72 -12.21
N PHE A 154 -10.05 -10.56 -11.69
CA PHE A 154 -11.43 -10.10 -11.67
C PHE A 154 -11.63 -8.81 -12.44
N GLU A 155 -12.79 -8.70 -13.06
CA GLU A 155 -13.19 -7.51 -13.82
C GLU A 155 -13.44 -6.32 -12.88
N LEU A 156 -12.94 -5.17 -13.27
CA LEU A 156 -13.07 -3.91 -12.55
C LEU A 156 -13.41 -2.76 -13.51
N SER A 157 -13.98 -1.70 -13.00
CA SER A 157 -14.27 -0.47 -13.72
C SER A 157 -13.59 0.71 -13.06
N GLU A 158 -12.95 1.55 -13.85
CA GLU A 158 -12.47 2.86 -13.39
C GLU A 158 -13.69 3.79 -13.26
N VAL A 159 -13.77 4.52 -12.15
CA VAL A 159 -14.88 5.41 -11.84
C VAL A 159 -14.37 6.73 -11.27
N ASP A 160 -15.06 7.83 -11.59
CA ASP A 160 -14.77 9.14 -11.00
C ASP A 160 -15.35 9.25 -9.59
N LYS A 161 -16.44 8.51 -9.33
CA LYS A 161 -17.14 8.49 -8.05
C LYS A 161 -17.68 7.09 -7.78
N VAL A 162 -17.60 6.66 -6.54
CA VAL A 162 -18.15 5.38 -6.10
C VAL A 162 -19.66 5.55 -5.86
N GLU A 163 -20.47 4.96 -6.74
CA GLU A 163 -21.94 5.04 -6.71
C GLU A 163 -22.60 3.73 -6.29
N VAL A 164 -21.90 2.91 -5.50
CA VAL A 164 -22.45 1.68 -4.92
C VAL A 164 -22.83 1.90 -3.46
N ASP A 165 -23.83 1.15 -3.00
CA ASP A 165 -24.27 1.22 -1.61
C ASP A 165 -23.25 0.56 -0.67
N ASN A 166 -23.25 1.01 0.60
CA ASN A 166 -22.47 0.44 1.69
C ASN A 166 -20.95 0.39 1.43
N VAL A 167 -20.40 1.49 0.96
CA VAL A 167 -18.96 1.67 0.77
C VAL A 167 -18.31 1.97 2.11
N LEU A 168 -17.29 1.18 2.48
CA LEU A 168 -16.48 1.47 3.65
C LEU A 168 -15.38 2.48 3.31
N GLN A 169 -15.19 3.45 4.20
CA GLN A 169 -14.08 4.39 4.07
C GLN A 169 -12.74 3.74 4.43
N PRO A 170 -11.66 4.12 3.75
CA PRO A 170 -10.33 3.71 4.16
C PRO A 170 -10.01 4.23 5.57
N LEU A 171 -9.69 3.33 6.49
CA LEU A 171 -9.09 3.69 7.79
C LEU A 171 -7.61 4.04 7.64
N LEU A 172 -6.95 3.47 6.62
CA LEU A 172 -5.59 3.83 6.24
C LEU A 172 -5.65 5.09 5.37
N SER A 173 -5.32 6.23 5.98
CA SER A 173 -5.36 7.53 5.31
C SER A 173 -4.26 7.69 4.26
N LEU A 174 -4.46 8.63 3.33
CA LEU A 174 -3.47 9.00 2.32
C LEU A 174 -2.15 9.49 2.96
N ASP A 175 -2.23 10.26 4.04
CA ASP A 175 -1.04 10.73 4.77
C ASP A 175 -0.24 9.57 5.35
N SER A 176 -0.93 8.55 5.88
CA SER A 176 -0.28 7.33 6.38
C SER A 176 0.43 6.57 5.26
N ILE A 177 -0.22 6.40 4.10
CA ILE A 177 0.38 5.77 2.92
C ILE A 177 1.60 6.56 2.45
N THR A 178 1.47 7.88 2.32
CA THR A 178 2.57 8.75 1.90
C THR A 178 3.77 8.64 2.85
N SER A 179 3.52 8.55 4.15
CA SER A 179 4.56 8.38 5.16
C SER A 179 5.26 7.03 5.06
N ILE A 180 4.51 5.95 4.81
CA ILE A 180 5.07 4.60 4.59
C ILE A 180 5.94 4.61 3.32
N VAL A 181 5.42 5.13 2.21
CA VAL A 181 6.13 5.21 0.94
C VAL A 181 7.45 5.95 1.10
N ARG A 182 7.42 7.13 1.73
CA ARG A 182 8.63 7.91 1.98
C ARG A 182 9.64 7.14 2.81
N SER A 183 9.20 6.48 3.88
CA SER A 183 10.07 5.65 4.71
C SER A 183 10.73 4.54 3.89
N GLU A 184 10.00 3.85 3.03
CA GLU A 184 10.54 2.79 2.19
C GLU A 184 11.55 3.29 1.16
N LEU A 185 11.28 4.42 0.50
CA LEU A 185 12.21 5.03 -0.45
C LEU A 185 13.50 5.53 0.23
N GLN A 186 13.39 6.04 1.47
CA GLN A 186 14.53 6.59 2.22
C GLN A 186 15.33 5.52 2.97
N ASN A 187 14.76 4.37 3.29
CA ASN A 187 15.44 3.26 3.95
C ASN A 187 16.59 2.68 3.10
N GLN A 188 16.59 2.91 1.79
CA GLN A 188 17.67 2.50 0.92
C GLN A 188 18.86 3.45 1.05
N LYS A 189 19.86 3.02 1.81
CA LYS A 189 21.07 3.80 2.05
C LYS A 189 21.82 4.09 0.75
N VAL A 190 22.22 5.33 0.60
CA VAL A 190 23.09 5.82 -0.48
C VAL A 190 24.35 6.37 0.16
N HIS A 191 25.51 5.83 -0.23
CA HIS A 191 26.80 6.31 0.22
C HIS A 191 27.26 7.44 -0.71
N ALA A 192 26.75 8.64 -0.48
CA ALA A 192 27.09 9.83 -1.24
C ALA A 192 28.05 10.73 -0.44
N THR A 193 29.04 11.31 -1.11
CA THR A 193 29.82 12.42 -0.56
C THR A 193 29.02 13.71 -0.66
N ASN A 194 28.31 13.89 -1.80
CA ASN A 194 27.44 15.04 -2.03
C ASN A 194 26.22 14.59 -2.84
N ILE A 195 25.02 15.04 -2.44
CA ILE A 195 23.77 14.82 -3.18
C ILE A 195 23.53 16.07 -4.05
N ILE A 196 23.44 15.86 -5.35
CA ILE A 196 23.25 16.89 -6.35
C ILE A 196 21.75 17.14 -6.55
N GLU A 197 20.99 16.03 -6.65
CA GLU A 197 19.54 16.04 -6.84
C GLU A 197 18.92 14.85 -6.09
N ASP A 198 17.78 15.09 -5.45
CA ASP A 198 17.00 14.07 -4.75
C ASP A 198 15.52 14.42 -4.91
N SER A 199 14.81 13.65 -5.72
CA SER A 199 13.39 13.85 -5.99
C SER A 199 12.60 12.58 -5.71
N GLU A 200 11.44 12.73 -5.08
CA GLU A 200 10.52 11.64 -4.74
C GLU A 200 9.16 11.92 -5.40
N GLU A 201 8.59 10.93 -6.07
CA GLU A 201 7.28 11.05 -6.73
C GLU A 201 6.44 9.79 -6.50
N ILE A 202 5.14 9.96 -6.26
CA ILE A 202 4.15 8.87 -6.35
C ILE A 202 3.67 8.83 -7.79
N THR A 203 4.01 7.76 -8.51
CA THR A 203 3.68 7.56 -9.92
C THR A 203 2.31 6.96 -10.13
N GLN A 204 1.80 6.19 -9.15
CA GLN A 204 0.46 5.62 -9.16
C GLN A 204 -0.09 5.55 -7.74
N LEU A 205 -1.33 6.00 -7.57
CA LEU A 205 -2.08 5.94 -6.31
C LEU A 205 -3.51 5.53 -6.62
N TYR A 206 -3.82 4.24 -6.49
CA TYR A 206 -5.09 3.68 -6.89
C TYR A 206 -5.85 3.16 -5.68
N LEU A 207 -7.13 3.53 -5.61
CA LEU A 207 -8.05 3.05 -4.59
C LEU A 207 -9.01 2.06 -5.23
N TYR A 208 -9.03 0.84 -4.72
CA TYR A 208 -9.89 -0.24 -5.19
C TYR A 208 -10.97 -0.55 -4.17
N PHE A 209 -12.17 -0.86 -4.64
CA PHE A 209 -13.29 -1.30 -3.83
C PHE A 209 -13.75 -2.69 -4.26
N ARG A 210 -13.63 -3.68 -3.36
CA ARG A 210 -14.05 -5.06 -3.59
C ARG A 210 -15.35 -5.37 -2.85
N PRO A 211 -16.27 -6.16 -3.45
CA PRO A 211 -17.49 -6.57 -2.79
C PRO A 211 -17.22 -7.63 -1.72
N VAL A 212 -17.85 -7.48 -0.56
CA VAL A 212 -17.83 -8.47 0.53
C VAL A 212 -19.23 -8.60 1.10
N TYR A 213 -19.73 -9.81 1.20
CA TYR A 213 -20.96 -10.11 1.93
C TYR A 213 -20.64 -10.29 3.42
N ALA A 214 -21.39 -9.65 4.29
CA ALA A 214 -21.34 -9.87 5.73
C ALA A 214 -22.69 -10.42 6.22
N PHE A 215 -22.66 -11.56 6.90
CA PHE A 215 -23.81 -12.24 7.45
C PHE A 215 -23.71 -12.20 8.98
N GLU A 216 -24.67 -11.51 9.63
CA GLU A 216 -24.77 -11.40 11.08
C GLU A 216 -25.63 -12.53 11.62
N TYR A 217 -25.05 -13.33 12.50
CA TYR A 217 -25.74 -14.43 13.17
C TYR A 217 -25.93 -14.13 14.64
N ILE A 218 -27.08 -14.54 15.19
CA ILE A 218 -27.37 -14.52 16.60
C ILE A 218 -27.30 -15.95 17.17
N TRP A 219 -26.60 -16.10 18.28
CA TRP A 219 -26.61 -17.33 19.09
C TRP A 219 -27.61 -17.16 20.22
N SER A 220 -28.81 -17.70 20.04
CA SER A 220 -29.97 -17.50 20.91
C SER A 220 -29.76 -17.89 22.39
N ASN A 221 -28.99 -18.97 22.64
CA ASN A 221 -28.76 -19.46 24.01
C ASN A 221 -27.75 -18.63 24.81
N ALA A 222 -27.06 -17.70 24.18
CA ALA A 222 -26.03 -16.86 24.81
C ALA A 222 -26.22 -15.37 24.55
N ASP A 223 -27.22 -15.01 23.76
CA ASP A 223 -27.49 -13.65 23.29
C ASP A 223 -26.22 -12.99 22.71
N LYS A 224 -25.48 -13.76 21.93
CA LYS A 224 -24.24 -13.31 21.28
C LYS A 224 -24.45 -13.15 19.79
N VAL A 225 -23.80 -12.12 19.26
CA VAL A 225 -23.75 -11.85 17.82
C VAL A 225 -22.39 -12.26 17.28
N GLY A 226 -22.37 -12.91 16.13
CA GLY A 226 -21.19 -13.26 15.37
C GLY A 226 -21.36 -12.93 13.90
N VAL A 227 -20.26 -12.76 13.17
CA VAL A 227 -20.30 -12.40 11.75
C VAL A 227 -19.46 -13.41 10.95
N ILE A 228 -20.02 -13.82 9.82
CA ILE A 228 -19.32 -14.55 8.75
C ILE A 228 -19.24 -13.63 7.53
N GLU A 229 -18.06 -13.44 7.01
CA GLU A 229 -17.83 -12.69 5.79
C GLU A 229 -17.56 -13.65 4.63
N VAL A 230 -18.09 -13.32 3.47
CA VAL A 230 -17.84 -14.04 2.21
C VAL A 230 -17.34 -13.06 1.18
N ASP A 231 -16.15 -13.32 0.66
CA ASP A 231 -15.58 -12.52 -0.41
C ASP A 231 -16.46 -12.60 -1.66
N GLY A 232 -16.95 -11.45 -2.14
CA GLY A 232 -17.86 -11.37 -3.28
C GLY A 232 -17.19 -11.66 -4.63
N LEU A 233 -15.85 -11.76 -4.67
CA LEU A 233 -15.10 -12.13 -5.87
C LEU A 233 -14.78 -13.62 -5.90
N THR A 234 -14.26 -14.15 -4.80
CA THR A 234 -13.77 -15.53 -4.74
C THR A 234 -14.80 -16.52 -4.16
N GLY A 235 -15.77 -16.06 -3.40
CA GLY A 235 -16.68 -16.88 -2.60
C GLY A 235 -16.02 -17.49 -1.36
N GLU A 236 -14.79 -17.10 -1.03
CA GLU A 236 -14.06 -17.57 0.14
C GLU A 236 -14.69 -17.03 1.42
N VAL A 237 -14.81 -17.90 2.41
CA VAL A 237 -15.36 -17.54 3.72
C VAL A 237 -14.25 -17.06 4.63
N ILE A 238 -14.42 -15.85 5.17
CA ILE A 238 -13.50 -15.21 6.11
C ILE A 238 -14.11 -15.32 7.52
N GLU A 239 -13.51 -16.14 8.37
CA GLU A 239 -14.04 -16.45 9.72
C GLU A 239 -13.63 -15.39 10.78
N GLN A 240 -13.07 -14.23 10.42
CA GLN A 240 -12.54 -13.23 11.37
C GLN A 240 -13.57 -12.20 11.82
N GLY A 241 -14.70 -12.64 12.36
CA GLY A 241 -15.80 -11.77 12.78
C GLY A 241 -15.57 -10.78 13.94
N SER A 242 -14.38 -10.72 14.54
CA SER A 242 -14.08 -9.77 15.64
C SER A 242 -13.82 -8.34 15.15
N TRP A 243 -13.20 -8.19 13.97
CA TRP A 243 -12.93 -6.88 13.39
C TRP A 243 -14.24 -6.13 13.06
N PHE A 244 -15.19 -6.83 12.45
CA PHE A 244 -16.48 -6.25 12.07
C PHE A 244 -17.25 -5.67 13.25
N ARG A 245 -17.25 -6.36 14.40
CA ARG A 245 -18.00 -5.94 15.59
C ARG A 245 -17.51 -4.61 16.18
N ASN A 246 -16.20 -4.36 16.12
CA ASN A 246 -15.60 -3.16 16.73
C ASN A 246 -15.60 -1.96 15.78
N THR A 247 -15.72 -2.18 14.49
CA THR A 247 -15.56 -1.15 13.44
C THR A 247 -16.89 -0.83 12.74
N PHE A 248 -17.90 -1.71 12.90
CA PHE A 248 -19.19 -1.58 12.23
C PHE A 248 -19.92 -0.28 12.59
N ASP A 249 -19.94 0.09 13.86
CA ASP A 249 -20.60 1.31 14.33
C ASP A 249 -19.91 2.59 13.84
N GLN A 250 -18.60 2.52 13.56
CA GLN A 250 -17.81 3.66 13.06
C GLN A 250 -17.84 3.79 11.53
N ALA A 251 -17.97 2.67 10.81
CA ALA A 251 -17.88 2.63 9.36
C ALA A 251 -19.22 2.89 8.64
N PHE A 252 -20.36 2.85 9.34
CA PHE A 252 -21.72 2.96 8.77
C PHE A 252 -22.44 4.27 9.02
N THR A 253 -21.79 5.30 9.53
CA THR A 253 -22.43 6.62 9.62
C THR A 253 -22.58 7.19 8.21
N LYS A 254 -23.83 7.50 7.78
CA LYS A 254 -24.16 8.05 6.46
C LYS A 254 -23.41 9.34 6.11
N GLU A 255 -22.89 10.04 7.11
CA GLU A 255 -22.10 11.26 6.96
C GLU A 255 -20.73 11.03 6.29
N ASN A 256 -20.17 9.82 6.42
CA ASN A 256 -18.86 9.48 5.88
C ASN A 256 -18.86 9.11 4.38
N LEU A 257 -20.04 8.89 3.77
CA LEU A 257 -20.17 8.46 2.37
C LEU A 257 -20.00 9.60 1.35
N VAL A 258 -20.22 10.85 1.78
CA VAL A 258 -20.20 12.03 0.88
C VAL A 258 -18.81 12.65 0.79
N GLU A 259 -17.93 12.45 1.79
CA GLU A 259 -16.65 13.12 1.89
C GLU A 259 -15.49 12.42 1.15
N LEU A 260 -15.63 11.15 0.77
CA LEU A 260 -14.52 10.41 0.16
C LEU A 260 -14.03 11.06 -1.15
N SER A 261 -14.94 11.58 -1.96
CA SER A 261 -14.57 12.30 -3.19
C SER A 261 -14.06 13.71 -2.92
N ALA A 262 -14.48 14.34 -1.81
CA ALA A 262 -14.02 15.67 -1.42
C ALA A 262 -12.64 15.62 -0.75
N GLU A 263 -12.38 14.63 0.09
CA GLU A 263 -11.09 14.47 0.77
C GLU A 263 -9.99 14.02 -0.19
N LEU A 264 -10.29 13.12 -1.12
CA LEU A 264 -9.38 12.75 -2.20
C LEU A 264 -9.11 13.93 -3.15
N ALA A 265 -10.11 14.78 -3.41
CA ALA A 265 -9.94 15.99 -4.21
C ALA A 265 -9.24 17.13 -3.46
N SER A 266 -9.36 17.20 -2.13
CA SER A 266 -8.76 18.25 -1.31
C SER A 266 -7.30 17.97 -0.92
N THR A 267 -6.88 16.71 -0.91
CA THR A 267 -5.51 16.28 -0.56
C THR A 267 -4.52 16.50 -1.70
N VAL A 268 -4.98 16.83 -2.89
CA VAL A 268 -4.14 16.96 -4.09
C VAL A 268 -3.42 18.31 -4.19
N VAL A 269 -3.69 19.32 -3.36
CA VAL A 269 -2.97 20.62 -3.53
C VAL A 269 -2.64 21.33 -2.23
N PRO A 270 -1.38 21.31 -1.82
CA PRO A 270 -0.76 22.53 -1.36
C PRO A 270 0.35 22.97 -2.35
N GLY A 271 0.01 23.83 -3.31
CA GLY A 271 1.03 24.57 -4.04
C GLY A 271 0.88 24.69 -5.54
N GLY A 272 -0.30 24.72 -6.12
CA GLY A 272 -0.40 25.02 -7.55
C GLY A 272 -1.84 25.05 -8.07
N GLY A 273 -2.43 26.21 -8.04
CA GLY A 273 -3.56 26.77 -8.76
C GLY A 273 -4.55 25.82 -9.48
N THR A 274 -5.70 25.74 -8.97
CA THR A 274 -7.02 26.00 -9.53
C THR A 274 -8.07 25.31 -8.65
N LEU A 275 -8.67 26.09 -7.77
CA LEU A 275 -9.85 25.70 -7.00
C LEU A 275 -11.03 25.51 -7.96
N VAL A 276 -11.39 24.27 -8.23
CA VAL A 276 -12.73 23.97 -8.74
C VAL A 276 -13.66 23.91 -7.53
N LYS A 277 -14.31 25.01 -7.23
CA LYS A 277 -15.45 25.08 -6.33
C LYS A 277 -16.59 24.25 -6.95
N VAL A 278 -16.80 23.04 -6.50
CA VAL A 278 -18.05 22.34 -6.75
C VAL A 278 -19.09 22.94 -5.80
N ALA A 279 -19.96 23.79 -6.37
CA ALA A 279 -21.08 24.37 -5.67
C ALA A 279 -22.05 23.25 -5.27
N SER A 280 -22.22 23.00 -3.97
CA SER A 280 -23.33 22.23 -3.44
C SER A 280 -24.65 22.95 -3.75
N LYS A 281 -25.39 22.46 -4.74
CA LYS A 281 -26.79 22.86 -4.90
C LYS A 281 -27.61 22.17 -3.81
N ALA A 282 -28.00 22.96 -2.81
CA ALA A 282 -29.06 22.60 -1.89
C ALA A 282 -30.35 22.37 -2.70
N ILE A 283 -30.94 21.19 -2.53
CA ILE A 283 -32.30 20.92 -3.00
C ILE A 283 -33.23 21.43 -1.89
N PRO A 284 -34.18 22.37 -2.17
CA PRO A 284 -35.15 22.77 -1.18
C PRO A 284 -36.24 21.68 -1.02
N LEU A 285 -36.79 21.61 0.21
CA LEU A 285 -37.84 20.76 0.72
C LEU A 285 -39.03 20.57 -0.22
#